data_4da52827a6ba4310a872183f8bf97b18
#
_entry.id   4da52827a6ba4310a872183f8bf97b18
#
_cell.length_a   1.000
_cell.length_b   1.000
_cell.length_c   1.000
_cell.angle_alpha   90.00
_cell.angle_beta   90.00
_cell.angle_gamma   90.00
#
_symmetry.space_group_name_H-M   'P 1'
#
loop_
_entity.id
_entity.type
_entity.pdbx_description
1 polymer ?
#
loop_
_entity_poly.entity_id
_entity_poly.type
_entity_poly.pdbx_seq_one_letter_code
_entity_poly.pdbx_strand_id
1 'polypeptide(L)'
;MKRILVITFLNFFIKGGLTLAIPLLLLDRNVDLVQIGVVISILPIVFMVVRLLMAAIADLKGWNRFYLLLNWPWSVLSTFVYLIASSTPMFLLGKIFEALKESSYWAVSRTAIFSFSPKREGKESTRNIAVLLLSTAVGSAVAGIGIAYFGFSFTFDILIIAAGFIAIPAAFLWKIPKQDLKPTNIRFKEIINPRKKGRMFWLVSLTSVFFSLAFFPLLNLLLPVFMVQEIGYDYLTVGIAYMLFNFIASIVILGTLKLSLGIKRVILQCSVALFATLLLASSNYYFFALFLALAVAQGLGWAFYESIIAKATKDRPNVSADIGLLIVPLRFAEFGSVLYAGIIAQNLGYAPVFASSGIFFLIFSFLAFYFLRNTEKKV
;
A
#
# COMPACT_ATOMS: atom_id res chain seq x y z
N MET A 1 -11.83 -12.05 -13.41
CA MET A 1 -11.72 -11.68 -11.99
C MET A 1 -10.84 -12.63 -11.17
N LYS A 2 -11.14 -13.95 -11.08
CA LYS A 2 -10.35 -14.90 -10.26
C LYS A 2 -8.83 -14.82 -10.48
N ARG A 3 -8.36 -14.75 -11.74
CA ARG A 3 -6.93 -14.69 -12.09
C ARG A 3 -6.25 -13.42 -11.58
N ILE A 4 -6.94 -12.28 -11.61
CA ILE A 4 -6.41 -11.03 -11.03
C ILE A 4 -6.27 -11.18 -9.52
N LEU A 5 -7.25 -11.78 -8.84
CA LEU A 5 -7.17 -12.03 -7.39
C LEU A 5 -6.01 -12.95 -7.02
N VAL A 6 -5.67 -13.95 -7.86
CA VAL A 6 -4.49 -14.81 -7.63
C VAL A 6 -3.19 -14.02 -7.80
N ILE A 7 -3.08 -13.17 -8.82
CA ILE A 7 -1.92 -12.27 -8.98
C ILE A 7 -1.82 -11.33 -7.78
N THR A 8 -2.94 -10.74 -7.34
CA THR A 8 -3.01 -9.91 -6.14
C THR A 8 -2.49 -10.68 -4.92
N PHE A 9 -2.98 -11.91 -4.73
CA PHE A 9 -2.57 -12.74 -3.60
C PHE A 9 -1.05 -12.95 -3.59
N LEU A 10 -0.47 -13.45 -4.67
CA LEU A 10 0.97 -13.73 -4.75
C LEU A 10 1.81 -12.45 -4.61
N ASN A 11 1.40 -11.37 -5.30
CA ASN A 11 2.12 -10.09 -5.24
C ASN A 11 2.18 -9.51 -3.82
N PHE A 12 1.07 -9.58 -3.08
CA PHE A 12 0.99 -9.02 -1.74
C PHE A 12 1.41 -9.99 -0.63
N PHE A 13 1.45 -11.28 -0.90
CA PHE A 13 2.18 -12.26 -0.09
C PHE A 13 3.67 -11.89 -0.03
N ILE A 14 4.29 -11.66 -1.20
CA ILE A 14 5.69 -11.24 -1.28
C ILE A 14 5.88 -9.88 -0.59
N LYS A 15 4.97 -8.93 -0.82
CA LYS A 15 5.04 -7.62 -0.18
C LYS A 15 4.98 -7.72 1.34
N GLY A 16 4.07 -8.53 1.88
CA GLY A 16 3.96 -8.75 3.34
C GLY A 16 5.26 -9.29 3.93
N GLY A 17 5.88 -10.26 3.25
CA GLY A 17 7.19 -10.77 3.63
C GLY A 17 8.29 -9.71 3.57
N LEU A 18 8.40 -8.96 2.47
CA LEU A 18 9.42 -7.93 2.31
C LEU A 18 9.23 -6.73 3.26
N THR A 19 7.98 -6.33 3.54
CA THR A 19 7.69 -5.23 4.48
C THR A 19 8.20 -5.54 5.88
N LEU A 20 8.19 -6.80 6.27
CA LEU A 20 8.73 -7.25 7.55
C LEU A 20 10.24 -7.52 7.46
N ALA A 21 10.68 -8.30 6.47
CA ALA A 21 12.06 -8.78 6.39
C ALA A 21 13.09 -7.66 6.17
N ILE A 22 12.79 -6.66 5.34
CA ILE A 22 13.78 -5.63 4.99
C ILE A 22 14.15 -4.74 6.19
N PRO A 23 13.20 -4.08 6.92
CA PRO A 23 13.59 -3.27 8.06
C PRO A 23 14.25 -4.09 9.17
N LEU A 24 13.79 -5.33 9.40
CA LEU A 24 14.38 -6.22 10.43
C LEU A 24 15.79 -6.71 10.04
N LEU A 25 16.04 -7.02 8.76
CA LEU A 25 17.39 -7.39 8.30
C LEU A 25 18.36 -6.21 8.42
N LEU A 26 17.93 -5.00 8.08
CA LEU A 26 18.76 -3.80 8.23
C LEU A 26 19.04 -3.51 9.71
N LEU A 27 18.05 -3.70 10.57
CA LEU A 27 18.20 -3.58 12.03
C LEU A 27 19.19 -4.64 12.58
N ASP A 28 19.06 -5.90 12.17
CA ASP A 28 19.95 -7.01 12.56
C ASP A 28 21.42 -6.74 12.16
N ARG A 29 21.61 -6.00 11.08
CA ARG A 29 22.92 -5.51 10.62
C ARG A 29 23.39 -4.22 11.29
N ASN A 30 22.72 -3.75 12.33
CA ASN A 30 23.01 -2.50 13.05
C ASN A 30 22.99 -1.24 12.16
N VAL A 31 22.15 -1.24 11.11
CA VAL A 31 21.90 -0.05 10.30
C VAL A 31 21.01 0.91 11.09
N ASP A 32 21.38 2.19 11.14
CA ASP A 32 20.61 3.22 11.88
C ASP A 32 19.23 3.50 11.26
N LEU A 33 18.31 4.04 12.07
CA LEU A 33 16.92 4.29 11.67
C LEU A 33 16.80 5.27 10.50
N VAL A 34 17.70 6.25 10.41
CA VAL A 34 17.71 7.22 9.30
C VAL A 34 18.04 6.51 8.00
N GLN A 35 19.06 5.65 7.98
CA GLN A 35 19.44 4.88 6.80
C GLN A 35 18.36 3.86 6.41
N ILE A 36 17.72 3.19 7.38
CA ILE A 36 16.57 2.32 7.12
C ILE A 36 15.44 3.14 6.48
N GLY A 37 15.15 4.32 7.02
CA GLY A 37 14.16 5.27 6.47
C GLY A 37 14.49 5.66 5.02
N VAL A 38 15.75 5.97 4.70
CA VAL A 38 16.20 6.28 3.33
C VAL A 38 15.96 5.10 2.40
N VAL A 39 16.35 3.88 2.80
CA VAL A 39 16.15 2.67 1.99
C VAL A 39 14.66 2.45 1.70
N ILE A 40 13.80 2.56 2.70
CA ILE A 40 12.36 2.31 2.52
C ILE A 40 11.72 3.42 1.69
N SER A 41 12.13 4.67 1.85
CA SER A 41 11.55 5.84 1.20
C SER A 41 11.78 5.90 -0.32
N ILE A 42 12.80 5.24 -0.86
CA ILE A 42 13.07 5.29 -2.32
C ILE A 42 11.93 4.64 -3.14
N LEU A 43 11.26 3.64 -2.58
CA LEU A 43 10.16 2.94 -3.26
C LEU A 43 9.04 3.87 -3.70
N PRO A 44 8.40 4.70 -2.85
CA PRO A 44 7.32 5.59 -3.27
C PRO A 44 7.73 6.61 -4.33
N ILE A 45 8.96 7.10 -4.35
CA ILE A 45 9.43 8.05 -5.37
C ILE A 45 9.54 7.37 -6.74
N VAL A 46 10.22 6.24 -6.81
CA VAL A 46 10.35 5.48 -8.07
C VAL A 46 8.98 5.01 -8.55
N PHE A 47 8.17 4.49 -7.62
CA PHE A 47 6.80 4.07 -7.90
C PHE A 47 5.95 5.20 -8.51
N MET A 48 5.99 6.39 -7.94
CA MET A 48 5.21 7.55 -8.40
C MET A 48 5.47 7.85 -9.87
N VAL A 49 6.74 7.96 -10.26
CA VAL A 49 7.15 8.29 -11.63
C VAL A 49 6.80 7.15 -12.59
N VAL A 50 7.25 5.94 -12.27
CA VAL A 50 7.09 4.78 -13.16
C VAL A 50 5.63 4.40 -13.33
N ARG A 51 4.84 4.40 -12.25
CA ARG A 51 3.42 4.08 -12.32
C ARG A 51 2.64 5.06 -13.19
N LEU A 52 2.89 6.37 -13.07
CA LEU A 52 2.20 7.37 -13.87
C LEU A 52 2.50 7.17 -15.37
N LEU A 53 3.76 6.90 -15.72
CA LEU A 53 4.16 6.61 -17.09
C LEU A 53 3.51 5.31 -17.60
N MET A 54 3.57 4.23 -16.83
CA MET A 54 2.96 2.95 -17.19
C MET A 54 1.44 3.06 -17.35
N ALA A 55 0.76 3.77 -16.47
CA ALA A 55 -0.68 3.98 -16.53
C ALA A 55 -1.09 4.76 -17.79
N ALA A 56 -0.36 5.83 -18.11
CA ALA A 56 -0.62 6.62 -19.31
C ALA A 56 -0.38 5.81 -20.60
N ILE A 57 0.69 5.01 -20.66
CA ILE A 57 0.96 4.12 -21.80
C ILE A 57 -0.09 3.00 -21.89
N ALA A 58 -0.56 2.47 -20.74
CA ALA A 58 -1.61 1.46 -20.71
C ALA A 58 -2.92 1.97 -21.30
N ASP A 59 -3.31 3.21 -20.95
CA ASP A 59 -4.53 3.83 -21.50
C ASP A 59 -4.41 4.15 -23.00
N LEU A 60 -3.21 4.54 -23.47
CA LEU A 60 -2.95 4.82 -24.90
C LEU A 60 -2.88 3.55 -25.76
N LYS A 61 -2.22 2.50 -25.29
CA LYS A 61 -1.87 1.32 -26.10
C LYS A 61 -2.65 0.06 -25.72
N GLY A 62 -3.48 0.10 -24.66
CA GLY A 62 -4.20 -1.07 -24.17
C GLY A 62 -3.30 -2.16 -23.57
N TRP A 63 -2.14 -1.80 -23.02
CA TRP A 63 -1.12 -2.73 -22.53
C TRP A 63 -1.37 -3.32 -21.15
N ASN A 64 -2.60 -3.33 -20.66
CA ASN A 64 -2.96 -3.82 -19.33
C ASN A 64 -2.42 -5.21 -19.00
N ARG A 65 -2.44 -6.13 -19.98
CA ARG A 65 -1.95 -7.51 -19.79
C ARG A 65 -0.46 -7.58 -19.72
N PHE A 66 0.21 -6.79 -20.55
CA PHE A 66 1.66 -6.74 -20.62
C PHE A 66 2.25 -6.30 -19.26
N TYR A 67 1.66 -5.29 -18.62
CA TYR A 67 2.12 -4.86 -17.30
C TYR A 67 1.86 -5.89 -16.20
N LEU A 68 0.73 -6.60 -16.25
CA LEU A 68 0.49 -7.71 -15.32
C LEU A 68 1.49 -8.86 -15.53
N LEU A 69 1.92 -9.09 -16.78
CA LEU A 69 2.98 -10.06 -17.07
C LEU A 69 4.34 -9.58 -16.54
N LEU A 70 4.68 -8.30 -16.69
CA LEU A 70 5.95 -7.74 -16.20
C LEU A 70 6.10 -7.77 -14.68
N ASN A 71 5.01 -7.98 -13.94
CA ASN A 71 5.07 -8.02 -12.48
C ASN A 71 5.95 -9.15 -11.95
N TRP A 72 5.93 -10.36 -12.57
CA TRP A 72 6.71 -11.49 -12.06
C TRP A 72 8.24 -11.30 -12.19
N PRO A 73 8.83 -10.85 -13.34
CA PRO A 73 10.28 -10.70 -13.42
C PRO A 73 10.80 -9.63 -12.45
N TRP A 74 10.08 -8.52 -12.28
CA TRP A 74 10.44 -7.50 -11.30
C TRP A 74 10.33 -8.01 -9.87
N SER A 75 9.34 -8.89 -9.58
CA SER A 75 9.21 -9.53 -8.27
C SER A 75 10.40 -10.45 -7.97
N VAL A 76 10.80 -11.28 -8.93
CA VAL A 76 11.96 -12.16 -8.79
C VAL A 76 13.24 -11.34 -8.61
N LEU A 77 13.47 -10.33 -9.48
CA LEU A 77 14.67 -9.50 -9.41
C LEU A 77 14.77 -8.74 -8.08
N SER A 78 13.67 -8.13 -7.60
CA SER A 78 13.70 -7.40 -6.33
C SER A 78 14.07 -8.33 -5.17
N THR A 79 13.43 -9.48 -5.08
CA THR A 79 13.64 -10.43 -3.99
C THR A 79 15.03 -11.07 -4.06
N PHE A 80 15.52 -11.38 -5.27
CA PHE A 80 16.88 -11.90 -5.48
C PHE A 80 17.95 -10.88 -5.07
N VAL A 81 17.78 -9.60 -5.46
CA VAL A 81 18.72 -8.55 -5.02
C VAL A 81 18.76 -8.42 -3.52
N TYR A 82 17.62 -8.53 -2.82
CA TYR A 82 17.61 -8.52 -1.36
C TYR A 82 18.31 -9.74 -0.74
N LEU A 83 18.19 -10.93 -1.35
CA LEU A 83 18.89 -12.13 -0.89
C LEU A 83 20.41 -11.95 -0.88
N ILE A 84 20.96 -11.32 -1.94
CA ILE A 84 22.40 -11.11 -2.09
C ILE A 84 22.89 -9.76 -1.55
N ALA A 85 21.97 -8.89 -1.09
CA ALA A 85 22.32 -7.55 -0.64
C ALA A 85 23.23 -7.59 0.60
N SER A 86 24.42 -6.99 0.48
CA SER A 86 25.40 -6.85 1.55
C SER A 86 25.64 -5.40 1.97
N SER A 87 25.13 -4.43 1.21
CA SER A 87 25.35 -2.99 1.41
C SER A 87 24.09 -2.16 1.16
N THR A 88 24.02 -0.98 1.78
CA THR A 88 22.87 -0.04 1.60
C THR A 88 22.54 0.24 0.12
N PRO A 89 23.51 0.49 -0.79
CA PRO A 89 23.20 0.66 -2.22
C PRO A 89 22.51 -0.54 -2.87
N MET A 90 22.83 -1.78 -2.46
CA MET A 90 22.15 -2.97 -2.96
C MET A 90 20.69 -3.03 -2.48
N PHE A 91 20.40 -2.65 -1.22
CA PHE A 91 19.03 -2.52 -0.73
C PHE A 91 18.26 -1.44 -1.49
N LEU A 92 18.88 -0.30 -1.83
CA LEU A 92 18.28 0.72 -2.68
C LEU A 92 17.94 0.17 -4.07
N LEU A 93 18.84 -0.61 -4.68
CA LEU A 93 18.57 -1.27 -5.96
C LEU A 93 17.39 -2.26 -5.85
N GLY A 94 17.34 -3.05 -4.78
CA GLY A 94 16.20 -3.93 -4.48
C GLY A 94 14.89 -3.16 -4.39
N LYS A 95 14.88 -1.99 -3.72
CA LYS A 95 13.71 -1.10 -3.63
C LYS A 95 13.30 -0.50 -4.98
N ILE A 96 14.25 -0.22 -5.87
CA ILE A 96 13.95 0.21 -7.25
C ILE A 96 13.21 -0.89 -8.00
N PHE A 97 13.68 -2.13 -7.98
CA PHE A 97 12.98 -3.26 -8.61
C PHE A 97 11.63 -3.54 -7.96
N GLU A 98 11.52 -3.42 -6.64
CA GLU A 98 10.24 -3.53 -5.93
C GLU A 98 9.27 -2.43 -6.38
N ALA A 99 9.73 -1.20 -6.58
CA ALA A 99 8.92 -0.11 -7.11
C ALA A 99 8.46 -0.36 -8.56
N LEU A 100 9.30 -0.95 -9.42
CA LEU A 100 8.91 -1.37 -10.77
C LEU A 100 7.84 -2.46 -10.73
N LYS A 101 7.97 -3.45 -9.85
CA LYS A 101 6.97 -4.48 -9.58
C LYS A 101 5.63 -3.87 -9.15
N GLU A 102 5.64 -3.03 -8.12
CA GLU A 102 4.45 -2.36 -7.63
C GLU A 102 3.80 -1.48 -8.71
N SER A 103 4.62 -0.75 -9.48
CA SER A 103 4.16 0.12 -10.57
C SER A 103 3.44 -0.67 -11.65
N SER A 104 3.99 -1.81 -12.08
CA SER A 104 3.40 -2.66 -13.12
C SER A 104 2.05 -3.23 -12.69
N TYR A 105 1.87 -3.57 -11.40
CA TYR A 105 0.60 -4.03 -10.86
C TYR A 105 -0.43 -2.88 -10.74
N TRP A 106 -0.06 -1.81 -10.03
CA TRP A 106 -0.99 -0.74 -9.69
C TRP A 106 -1.36 0.18 -10.85
N ALA A 107 -0.55 0.22 -11.92
CA ALA A 107 -0.89 0.98 -13.13
C ALA A 107 -2.19 0.49 -13.76
N VAL A 108 -2.45 -0.81 -13.72
CA VAL A 108 -3.52 -1.43 -14.50
C VAL A 108 -4.53 -2.25 -13.69
N SER A 109 -4.23 -2.62 -12.44
CA SER A 109 -5.08 -3.52 -11.65
C SER A 109 -6.50 -2.99 -11.44
N ARG A 110 -6.66 -1.71 -11.08
CA ARG A 110 -8.00 -1.11 -10.88
C ARG A 110 -8.79 -1.02 -12.18
N THR A 111 -8.17 -0.59 -13.26
CA THR A 111 -8.81 -0.52 -14.58
C THR A 111 -9.22 -1.91 -15.06
N ALA A 112 -8.38 -2.92 -14.84
CA ALA A 112 -8.72 -4.30 -15.14
C ALA A 112 -9.92 -4.79 -14.30
N ILE A 113 -9.96 -4.47 -12.99
CA ILE A 113 -11.10 -4.79 -12.12
C ILE A 113 -12.38 -4.10 -12.60
N PHE A 114 -12.31 -2.83 -12.94
CA PHE A 114 -13.45 -2.05 -13.43
C PHE A 114 -13.98 -2.61 -14.75
N SER A 115 -13.11 -2.99 -15.68
CA SER A 115 -13.52 -3.60 -16.95
C SER A 115 -14.21 -4.96 -16.79
N PHE A 116 -13.87 -5.74 -15.75
CA PHE A 116 -14.54 -7.03 -15.48
C PHE A 116 -15.86 -6.89 -14.70
N SER A 117 -16.11 -5.75 -14.05
CA SER A 117 -17.27 -5.55 -13.18
C SER A 117 -17.79 -4.10 -13.22
N PRO A 118 -18.23 -3.59 -14.38
CA PRO A 118 -18.54 -2.17 -14.57
C PRO A 118 -19.72 -1.67 -13.72
N LYS A 119 -20.59 -2.57 -13.24
CA LYS A 119 -21.72 -2.19 -12.35
C LYS A 119 -21.37 -2.26 -10.84
N ARG A 120 -20.20 -2.79 -10.47
CA ARG A 120 -19.80 -3.05 -9.07
C ARG A 120 -18.35 -2.66 -8.79
N GLU A 121 -17.83 -1.68 -9.50
CA GLU A 121 -16.42 -1.26 -9.48
C GLU A 121 -15.87 -1.05 -8.08
N GLY A 122 -16.52 -0.20 -7.28
CA GLY A 122 -16.08 0.08 -5.91
C GLY A 122 -16.11 -1.15 -5.00
N LYS A 123 -17.13 -2.01 -5.15
CA LYS A 123 -17.25 -3.24 -4.35
C LYS A 123 -16.15 -4.24 -4.69
N GLU A 124 -15.86 -4.44 -5.97
CA GLU A 124 -14.81 -5.36 -6.42
C GLU A 124 -13.41 -4.82 -6.14
N SER A 125 -13.21 -3.49 -6.23
CA SER A 125 -11.96 -2.85 -5.80
C SER A 125 -11.73 -3.05 -4.30
N THR A 126 -12.74 -2.79 -3.47
CA THR A 126 -12.67 -3.03 -2.01
C THR A 126 -12.41 -4.51 -1.69
N ARG A 127 -13.06 -5.44 -2.42
CA ARG A 127 -12.78 -6.87 -2.29
C ARG A 127 -11.34 -7.22 -2.66
N ASN A 128 -10.80 -6.61 -3.70
CA ASN A 128 -9.39 -6.80 -4.08
C ASN A 128 -8.44 -6.32 -2.97
N ILE A 129 -8.74 -5.21 -2.30
CA ILE A 129 -7.96 -4.74 -1.15
C ILE A 129 -8.09 -5.70 0.05
N ALA A 130 -9.25 -6.31 0.27
CA ALA A 130 -9.37 -7.33 1.31
C ALA A 130 -8.47 -8.54 1.03
N VAL A 131 -8.42 -9.03 -0.22
CA VAL A 131 -7.50 -10.09 -0.64
C VAL A 131 -6.04 -9.65 -0.48
N LEU A 132 -5.72 -8.42 -0.82
CA LEU A 132 -4.40 -7.82 -0.62
C LEU A 132 -3.98 -7.90 0.84
N LEU A 133 -4.80 -7.41 1.76
CA LEU A 133 -4.50 -7.43 3.21
C LEU A 133 -4.36 -8.85 3.74
N LEU A 134 -5.26 -9.76 3.34
CA LEU A 134 -5.17 -11.18 3.72
C LEU A 134 -3.86 -11.80 3.22
N SER A 135 -3.46 -11.49 2.00
CA SER A 135 -2.21 -11.99 1.42
C SER A 135 -0.98 -11.43 2.15
N THR A 136 -1.03 -10.13 2.50
CA THR A 136 0.00 -9.48 3.30
C THR A 136 0.11 -10.15 4.68
N ALA A 137 -1.04 -10.49 5.31
CA ALA A 137 -1.07 -11.23 6.58
C ALA A 137 -0.31 -12.55 6.49
N VAL A 138 -0.64 -13.37 5.46
CA VAL A 138 0.02 -14.67 5.26
C VAL A 138 1.51 -14.48 4.98
N GLY A 139 1.88 -13.51 4.14
CA GLY A 139 3.27 -13.21 3.82
C GLY A 139 4.09 -12.76 5.04
N SER A 140 3.51 -11.93 5.91
CA SER A 140 4.16 -11.51 7.16
C SER A 140 4.33 -12.66 8.14
N ALA A 141 3.34 -13.55 8.27
CA ALA A 141 3.45 -14.75 9.10
C ALA A 141 4.57 -15.67 8.61
N VAL A 142 4.60 -15.97 7.31
CA VAL A 142 5.63 -16.81 6.69
C VAL A 142 7.02 -16.18 6.86
N ALA A 143 7.14 -14.87 6.72
CA ALA A 143 8.41 -14.18 6.95
C ALA A 143 8.83 -14.24 8.42
N GLY A 144 7.94 -13.98 9.37
CA GLY A 144 8.25 -14.09 10.81
C GLY A 144 8.70 -15.48 11.20
N ILE A 145 7.98 -16.53 10.78
CA ILE A 145 8.36 -17.94 10.99
C ILE A 145 9.69 -18.25 10.31
N GLY A 146 9.84 -17.87 9.04
CA GLY A 146 11.05 -18.11 8.26
C GLY A 146 12.29 -17.49 8.90
N ILE A 147 12.21 -16.22 9.29
CA ILE A 147 13.33 -15.50 9.92
C ILE A 147 13.68 -16.13 11.27
N ALA A 148 12.68 -16.43 12.12
CA ALA A 148 12.89 -16.94 13.45
C ALA A 148 13.52 -18.33 13.48
N TYR A 149 13.14 -19.24 12.58
CA TYR A 149 13.59 -20.63 12.59
C TYR A 149 14.67 -20.96 11.56
N PHE A 150 14.70 -20.26 10.42
CA PHE A 150 15.58 -20.60 9.29
C PHE A 150 16.44 -19.42 8.82
N GLY A 151 16.23 -18.22 9.35
CA GLY A 151 16.97 -17.02 9.02
C GLY A 151 16.46 -16.27 7.78
N PHE A 152 17.08 -15.12 7.51
CA PHE A 152 16.65 -14.20 6.44
C PHE A 152 16.82 -14.80 5.04
N SER A 153 17.93 -15.51 4.77
CA SER A 153 18.20 -16.10 3.44
C SER A 153 17.11 -17.07 3.01
N PHE A 154 16.74 -18.01 3.87
CA PHE A 154 15.66 -18.95 3.61
C PHE A 154 14.32 -18.25 3.37
N THR A 155 14.06 -17.18 4.11
CA THR A 155 12.84 -16.37 3.92
C THR A 155 12.81 -15.75 2.53
N PHE A 156 13.92 -15.18 2.05
CA PHE A 156 14.00 -14.64 0.69
C PHE A 156 13.87 -15.73 -0.38
N ASP A 157 14.41 -16.94 -0.17
CA ASP A 157 14.23 -18.06 -1.10
C ASP A 157 12.75 -18.41 -1.29
N ILE A 158 11.97 -18.49 -0.20
CA ILE A 158 10.50 -18.70 -0.28
C ILE A 158 9.83 -17.58 -1.07
N LEU A 159 10.22 -16.34 -0.83
CA LEU A 159 9.64 -15.19 -1.53
C LEU A 159 10.01 -15.17 -3.03
N ILE A 160 11.22 -15.62 -3.42
CA ILE A 160 11.64 -15.78 -4.82
C ILE A 160 10.79 -16.85 -5.51
N ILE A 161 10.60 -18.01 -4.86
CA ILE A 161 9.75 -19.09 -5.38
C ILE A 161 8.32 -18.56 -5.59
N ALA A 162 7.75 -17.86 -4.59
CA ALA A 162 6.43 -17.27 -4.71
C ALA A 162 6.36 -16.24 -5.86
N ALA A 163 7.42 -15.45 -6.07
CA ALA A 163 7.53 -14.50 -7.18
C ALA A 163 7.51 -15.20 -8.54
N GLY A 164 8.21 -16.33 -8.67
CA GLY A 164 8.17 -17.16 -9.88
C GLY A 164 6.76 -17.68 -10.20
N PHE A 165 5.99 -18.06 -9.19
CA PHE A 165 4.61 -18.53 -9.37
C PHE A 165 3.66 -17.46 -9.92
N ILE A 166 3.96 -16.16 -9.85
CA ILE A 166 3.15 -15.10 -10.49
C ILE A 166 3.09 -15.29 -12.01
N ALA A 167 4.14 -15.85 -12.62
CA ALA A 167 4.19 -16.10 -14.06
C ALA A 167 3.01 -16.95 -14.56
N ILE A 168 2.55 -17.93 -13.76
CA ILE A 168 1.49 -18.87 -14.14
C ILE A 168 0.16 -18.15 -14.40
N PRO A 169 -0.46 -17.45 -13.41
CA PRO A 169 -1.72 -16.73 -13.65
C PRO A 169 -1.55 -15.58 -14.64
N ALA A 170 -0.37 -14.93 -14.72
CA ALA A 170 -0.09 -13.88 -15.68
C ALA A 170 -0.09 -14.40 -17.13
N ALA A 171 0.52 -15.55 -17.39
CA ALA A 171 0.51 -16.19 -18.71
C ALA A 171 -0.92 -16.56 -19.17
N PHE A 172 -1.78 -16.99 -18.25
CA PHE A 172 -3.18 -17.26 -18.58
C PHE A 172 -4.01 -16.01 -18.89
N LEU A 173 -3.61 -14.82 -18.38
CA LEU A 173 -4.24 -13.55 -18.76
C LEU A 173 -3.97 -13.18 -20.21
N TRP A 174 -2.82 -13.58 -20.76
CA TRP A 174 -2.48 -13.32 -22.16
C TRP A 174 -3.46 -13.95 -23.17
N LYS A 175 -4.08 -15.05 -22.81
CA LYS A 175 -5.05 -15.78 -23.65
C LYS A 175 -6.46 -15.16 -23.68
N ILE A 176 -6.76 -14.15 -22.87
CA ILE A 176 -8.07 -13.49 -22.88
C ILE A 176 -8.14 -12.50 -24.05
N PRO A 177 -9.23 -12.44 -24.85
CA PRO A 177 -9.37 -11.50 -25.96
C PRO A 177 -9.13 -10.06 -25.49
N LYS A 178 -8.48 -9.24 -26.31
CA LYS A 178 -8.33 -7.79 -26.03
C LYS A 178 -9.74 -7.25 -25.87
N GLN A 179 -10.09 -6.76 -24.68
CA GLN A 179 -11.23 -5.87 -24.58
C GLN A 179 -10.84 -4.61 -25.32
N ASP A 180 -11.64 -4.23 -26.31
CA ASP A 180 -11.45 -3.03 -27.14
C ASP A 180 -11.57 -1.78 -26.26
N LEU A 181 -10.49 -1.48 -25.53
CA LEU A 181 -10.26 -0.13 -25.08
C LEU A 181 -9.99 0.64 -26.37
N LYS A 182 -11.00 1.38 -26.85
CA LYS A 182 -10.84 2.26 -28.01
C LYS A 182 -9.61 3.11 -27.78
N PRO A 183 -8.59 3.04 -28.67
CA PRO A 183 -7.42 3.87 -28.54
C PRO A 183 -7.92 5.32 -28.56
N THR A 184 -7.66 6.04 -27.49
CA THR A 184 -8.01 7.44 -27.43
C THR A 184 -6.98 8.23 -28.24
N ASN A 185 -7.43 9.01 -29.23
CA ASN A 185 -6.57 9.91 -30.01
C ASN A 185 -6.04 11.11 -29.17
N ILE A 186 -5.97 10.94 -27.86
CA ILE A 186 -5.56 11.96 -26.91
C ILE A 186 -4.04 11.95 -26.79
N ARG A 187 -3.39 13.12 -26.89
CA ARG A 187 -1.95 13.25 -26.72
C ARG A 187 -1.54 12.94 -25.28
N PHE A 188 -0.39 12.27 -25.10
CA PHE A 188 0.17 11.92 -23.78
C PHE A 188 0.17 13.09 -22.78
N LYS A 189 0.59 14.29 -23.23
CA LYS A 189 0.58 15.53 -22.42
C LYS A 189 -0.82 15.94 -21.92
N GLU A 190 -1.87 15.59 -22.64
CA GLU A 190 -3.25 15.92 -22.24
C GLU A 190 -3.78 14.95 -21.17
N ILE A 191 -3.36 13.71 -21.23
CA ILE A 191 -3.73 12.67 -20.26
C ILE A 191 -3.21 13.02 -18.86
N ILE A 192 -1.93 13.45 -18.77
CA ILE A 192 -1.27 13.78 -17.50
C ILE A 192 -1.44 15.25 -17.10
N ASN A 193 -2.26 16.04 -17.79
CA ASN A 193 -2.39 17.46 -17.48
C ASN A 193 -3.16 17.70 -16.16
N PRO A 194 -2.51 18.18 -15.09
CA PRO A 194 -3.16 18.39 -13.80
C PRO A 194 -4.19 19.53 -13.80
N ARG A 195 -4.02 20.52 -14.69
CA ARG A 195 -4.90 21.72 -14.78
C ARG A 195 -6.31 21.42 -15.25
N LYS A 196 -6.50 20.32 -15.99
CA LYS A 196 -7.81 19.86 -16.48
C LYS A 196 -8.64 19.10 -15.43
N LYS A 197 -8.12 18.94 -14.19
CA LYS A 197 -8.81 18.20 -13.14
C LYS A 197 -9.56 19.15 -12.20
N GLY A 198 -10.79 18.80 -11.87
CA GLY A 198 -11.66 19.64 -11.06
C GLY A 198 -11.26 19.66 -9.56
N ARG A 199 -11.83 20.62 -8.80
CA ARG A 199 -11.58 20.80 -7.36
C ARG A 199 -11.80 19.52 -6.54
N MET A 200 -12.85 18.74 -6.84
CA MET A 200 -13.15 17.49 -6.12
C MET A 200 -12.09 16.42 -6.33
N PHE A 201 -11.48 16.35 -7.51
CA PHE A 201 -10.36 15.45 -7.76
C PHE A 201 -9.16 15.74 -6.84
N TRP A 202 -8.80 17.03 -6.71
CA TRP A 202 -7.69 17.44 -5.84
C TRP A 202 -8.02 17.33 -4.36
N LEU A 203 -9.29 17.48 -3.96
CA LEU A 203 -9.71 17.23 -2.58
C LEU A 203 -9.54 15.75 -2.21
N VAL A 204 -9.89 14.82 -3.11
CA VAL A 204 -9.65 13.38 -2.89
C VAL A 204 -8.15 13.09 -2.81
N SER A 205 -7.34 13.71 -3.67
CA SER A 205 -5.89 13.58 -3.63
C SER A 205 -5.32 14.07 -2.30
N LEU A 206 -5.74 15.25 -1.84
CA LEU A 206 -5.30 15.82 -0.55
C LEU A 206 -5.73 14.95 0.65
N THR A 207 -6.97 14.44 0.64
CA THR A 207 -7.44 13.51 1.67
C THR A 207 -6.54 12.27 1.72
N SER A 208 -6.16 11.75 0.56
CA SER A 208 -5.26 10.59 0.44
C SER A 208 -3.85 10.88 0.97
N VAL A 209 -3.34 12.11 0.81
CA VAL A 209 -2.05 12.55 1.38
C VAL A 209 -2.05 12.38 2.90
N PHE A 210 -3.04 12.90 3.60
CA PHE A 210 -3.08 12.80 5.07
C PHE A 210 -3.28 11.38 5.57
N PHE A 211 -4.02 10.54 4.83
CA PHE A 211 -4.08 9.10 5.12
C PHE A 211 -2.70 8.44 5.01
N SER A 212 -1.92 8.80 3.99
CA SER A 212 -0.57 8.31 3.78
C SER A 212 0.40 8.74 4.90
N LEU A 213 0.40 10.04 5.24
CA LEU A 213 1.23 10.60 6.30
C LEU A 213 0.98 9.93 7.66
N ALA A 214 -0.27 9.54 7.91
CA ALA A 214 -0.65 8.89 9.16
C ALA A 214 -0.24 7.41 9.24
N PHE A 215 -0.44 6.62 8.17
CA PHE A 215 -0.27 5.16 8.23
C PHE A 215 1.09 4.66 7.76
N PHE A 216 1.63 5.15 6.65
CA PHE A 216 2.78 4.49 6.04
C PHE A 216 4.06 4.56 6.85
N PRO A 217 4.43 5.68 7.51
CA PRO A 217 5.62 5.69 8.35
C PRO A 217 5.51 4.70 9.52
N LEU A 218 4.31 4.55 10.08
CA LEU A 218 4.06 3.61 11.16
C LEU A 218 4.26 2.15 10.69
N LEU A 219 3.58 1.76 9.63
CA LEU A 219 3.50 0.37 9.21
C LEU A 219 4.75 -0.12 8.48
N ASN A 220 5.38 0.74 7.68
CA ASN A 220 6.49 0.34 6.83
C ASN A 220 7.86 0.46 7.51
N LEU A 221 7.99 1.28 8.56
CA LEU A 221 9.26 1.52 9.24
C LEU A 221 9.15 1.34 10.74
N LEU A 222 8.32 2.16 11.40
CA LEU A 222 8.42 2.32 12.86
C LEU A 222 7.97 1.10 13.63
N LEU A 223 6.77 0.57 13.34
CA LEU A 223 6.18 -0.49 14.16
C LEU A 223 7.00 -1.78 14.16
N PRO A 224 7.53 -2.32 13.02
CA PRO A 224 8.35 -3.52 13.09
C PRO A 224 9.65 -3.30 13.89
N VAL A 225 10.28 -2.14 13.76
CA VAL A 225 11.50 -1.81 14.50
C VAL A 225 11.21 -1.56 15.97
N PHE A 226 10.17 -0.80 16.29
CA PHE A 226 9.72 -0.51 17.66
C PHE A 226 9.38 -1.80 18.42
N MET A 227 8.72 -2.76 17.79
CA MET A 227 8.40 -4.05 18.40
C MET A 227 9.65 -4.81 18.85
N VAL A 228 10.73 -4.75 18.07
CA VAL A 228 11.98 -5.43 18.40
C VAL A 228 12.80 -4.63 19.40
N GLN A 229 13.01 -3.32 19.15
CA GLN A 229 13.92 -2.50 19.96
C GLN A 229 13.34 -2.07 21.29
N GLU A 230 12.08 -1.67 21.34
CA GLU A 230 11.49 -1.06 22.55
C GLU A 230 10.61 -2.07 23.32
N ILE A 231 9.85 -2.91 22.59
CA ILE A 231 8.97 -3.91 23.23
C ILE A 231 9.70 -5.22 23.52
N GLY A 232 10.79 -5.51 22.78
CA GLY A 232 11.58 -6.74 22.96
C GLY A 232 10.94 -7.99 22.33
N TYR A 233 10.08 -7.83 21.32
CA TYR A 233 9.50 -8.99 20.62
C TYR A 233 10.54 -9.67 19.74
N ASP A 234 10.50 -10.99 19.69
CA ASP A 234 11.23 -11.78 18.71
C ASP A 234 10.60 -11.69 17.32
N TYR A 235 11.30 -12.12 16.30
CA TYR A 235 10.86 -12.02 14.90
C TYR A 235 9.57 -12.82 14.62
N LEU A 236 9.36 -13.94 15.33
CA LEU A 236 8.14 -14.73 15.23
C LEU A 236 6.93 -13.93 15.74
N THR A 237 7.06 -13.34 16.93
CA THR A 237 6.01 -12.52 17.54
C THR A 237 5.67 -11.30 16.68
N VAL A 238 6.68 -10.63 16.10
CA VAL A 238 6.46 -9.52 15.17
C VAL A 238 5.71 -10.00 13.92
N GLY A 239 6.09 -11.15 13.34
CA GLY A 239 5.41 -11.74 12.19
C GLY A 239 3.94 -12.08 12.47
N ILE A 240 3.66 -12.68 13.64
CA ILE A 240 2.29 -12.99 14.10
C ILE A 240 1.50 -11.70 14.34
N ALA A 241 2.09 -10.68 14.96
CA ALA A 241 1.44 -9.39 15.17
C ALA A 241 1.00 -8.76 13.83
N TYR A 242 1.89 -8.71 12.84
CA TYR A 242 1.57 -8.20 11.50
C TYR A 242 0.56 -9.07 10.75
N MET A 243 0.61 -10.39 10.95
CA MET A 243 -0.44 -11.30 10.44
C MET A 243 -1.80 -10.92 10.99
N LEU A 244 -1.92 -10.83 12.32
CA LEU A 244 -3.19 -10.49 12.98
C LEU A 244 -3.68 -9.10 12.58
N PHE A 245 -2.78 -8.12 12.51
CA PHE A 245 -3.08 -6.77 12.07
C PHE A 245 -3.73 -6.76 10.66
N ASN A 246 -3.07 -7.35 9.67
CA ASN A 246 -3.58 -7.36 8.30
C ASN A 246 -4.81 -8.26 8.15
N PHE A 247 -4.92 -9.34 8.92
CA PHE A 247 -6.08 -10.21 8.96
C PHE A 247 -7.32 -9.47 9.50
N ILE A 248 -7.19 -8.77 10.63
CA ILE A 248 -8.26 -7.95 11.21
C ILE A 248 -8.67 -6.85 10.23
N ALA A 249 -7.71 -6.13 9.65
CA ALA A 249 -8.00 -5.10 8.65
C ALA A 249 -8.74 -5.68 7.43
N SER A 250 -8.40 -6.90 6.99
CA SER A 250 -9.11 -7.61 5.91
C SER A 250 -10.56 -7.95 6.29
N ILE A 251 -10.80 -8.46 7.49
CA ILE A 251 -12.16 -8.74 7.99
C ILE A 251 -13.00 -7.46 8.06
N VAL A 252 -12.43 -6.39 8.60
CA VAL A 252 -13.11 -5.10 8.72
C VAL A 252 -13.49 -4.56 7.33
N ILE A 253 -12.58 -4.57 6.37
CA ILE A 253 -12.88 -4.08 5.01
C ILE A 253 -13.94 -4.97 4.31
N LEU A 254 -13.94 -6.28 4.52
CA LEU A 254 -14.98 -7.19 4.01
C LEU A 254 -16.35 -6.87 4.63
N GLY A 255 -16.37 -6.58 5.93
CA GLY A 255 -17.57 -6.13 6.63
C GLY A 255 -18.17 -4.85 6.04
N THR A 256 -17.34 -3.95 5.53
CA THR A 256 -17.80 -2.69 4.90
C THR A 256 -18.47 -2.90 3.54
N LEU A 257 -18.28 -4.04 2.85
CA LEU A 257 -18.90 -4.31 1.55
C LEU A 257 -20.42 -4.33 1.56
N LYS A 258 -21.02 -4.67 2.71
CA LYS A 258 -22.47 -4.72 2.89
C LYS A 258 -23.07 -3.40 3.38
N LEU A 259 -22.22 -2.45 3.71
CA LEU A 259 -22.62 -1.25 4.44
C LEU A 259 -22.34 -0.01 3.57
N SER A 260 -23.21 1.02 3.60
CA SER A 260 -22.92 2.32 2.96
C SER A 260 -21.80 3.05 3.71
N LEU A 261 -20.88 3.70 2.99
CA LEU A 261 -19.88 4.57 3.59
C LEU A 261 -20.53 5.86 4.02
N GLY A 262 -20.75 6.03 5.32
CA GLY A 262 -21.35 7.22 5.91
C GLY A 262 -20.41 7.93 6.88
N ILE A 263 -20.76 9.14 7.27
CA ILE A 263 -20.03 10.01 8.20
C ILE A 263 -19.68 9.28 9.50
N LYS A 264 -20.61 8.50 10.07
CA LYS A 264 -20.41 7.76 11.33
C LYS A 264 -19.18 6.84 11.29
N ARG A 265 -18.88 6.21 10.12
CA ARG A 265 -17.71 5.31 10.00
C ARG A 265 -16.41 6.06 9.87
N VAL A 266 -16.43 7.21 9.19
CA VAL A 266 -15.25 8.07 9.13
C VAL A 266 -14.90 8.55 10.54
N ILE A 267 -15.90 8.98 11.32
CA ILE A 267 -15.70 9.37 12.72
C ILE A 267 -15.16 8.19 13.54
N LEU A 268 -15.75 7.00 13.42
CA LEU A 268 -15.27 5.80 14.12
C LEU A 268 -13.82 5.48 13.77
N GLN A 269 -13.50 5.42 12.46
CA GLN A 269 -12.14 5.16 11.99
C GLN A 269 -11.13 6.14 12.60
N CYS A 270 -11.45 7.40 12.60
CA CYS A 270 -10.57 8.45 13.07
C CYS A 270 -10.42 8.46 14.59
N SER A 271 -11.53 8.24 15.31
CA SER A 271 -11.47 8.12 16.78
C SER A 271 -10.56 6.97 17.19
N VAL A 272 -10.76 5.78 16.59
CA VAL A 272 -9.94 4.60 16.90
C VAL A 272 -8.46 4.86 16.54
N ALA A 273 -8.16 5.43 15.37
CA ALA A 273 -6.80 5.72 14.94
C ALA A 273 -6.13 6.75 15.87
N LEU A 274 -6.83 7.82 16.20
CA LEU A 274 -6.33 8.89 17.08
C LEU A 274 -6.02 8.35 18.48
N PHE A 275 -6.98 7.67 19.12
CA PHE A 275 -6.77 7.10 20.44
C PHE A 275 -5.63 6.09 20.47
N ALA A 276 -5.57 5.19 19.48
CA ALA A 276 -4.50 4.20 19.40
C ALA A 276 -3.12 4.87 19.26
N THR A 277 -2.97 5.87 18.39
CA THR A 277 -1.68 6.54 18.17
C THR A 277 -1.24 7.40 19.36
N LEU A 278 -2.17 8.13 20.02
CA LEU A 278 -1.85 8.92 21.20
C LEU A 278 -1.48 8.06 22.40
N LEU A 279 -2.16 6.93 22.60
CA LEU A 279 -1.83 5.99 23.68
C LEU A 279 -0.50 5.27 23.39
N LEU A 280 -0.20 4.92 22.15
CA LEU A 280 1.13 4.41 21.78
C LEU A 280 2.25 5.43 22.03
N ALA A 281 1.96 6.73 21.88
CA ALA A 281 2.91 7.78 22.20
C ALA A 281 3.20 7.90 23.71
N SER A 282 2.30 7.45 24.57
CA SER A 282 2.36 7.63 26.03
C SER A 282 2.65 6.36 26.81
N SER A 283 2.41 5.16 26.26
CA SER A 283 2.55 3.90 27.00
C SER A 283 2.76 2.69 26.12
N ASN A 284 3.75 1.86 26.47
CA ASN A 284 4.03 0.58 25.82
C ASN A 284 3.20 -0.58 26.41
N TYR A 285 2.59 -0.41 27.59
CA TYR A 285 1.92 -1.49 28.31
C TYR A 285 0.76 -2.12 27.51
N TYR A 286 -0.04 -1.30 26.83
CA TYR A 286 -1.18 -1.78 26.03
C TYR A 286 -0.83 -1.92 24.53
N PHE A 287 0.46 -1.98 24.17
CA PHE A 287 0.92 -1.91 22.80
C PHE A 287 0.15 -2.85 21.87
N PHE A 288 0.03 -4.14 22.22
CA PHE A 288 -0.59 -5.12 21.34
C PHE A 288 -2.07 -4.83 21.04
N ALA A 289 -2.83 -4.45 22.08
CA ALA A 289 -4.23 -4.07 21.92
C ALA A 289 -4.40 -2.82 21.05
N LEU A 290 -3.55 -1.81 21.25
CA LEU A 290 -3.55 -0.57 20.46
C LEU A 290 -3.13 -0.80 19.01
N PHE A 291 -2.17 -1.70 18.79
CA PHE A 291 -1.77 -2.11 17.46
C PHE A 291 -2.91 -2.80 16.70
N LEU A 292 -3.67 -3.68 17.36
CA LEU A 292 -4.85 -4.29 16.75
C LEU A 292 -6.00 -3.28 16.56
N ALA A 293 -6.14 -2.29 17.42
CA ALA A 293 -7.10 -1.19 17.19
C ALA A 293 -6.75 -0.38 15.92
N LEU A 294 -5.46 -0.11 15.68
CA LEU A 294 -5.02 0.50 14.43
C LEU A 294 -5.37 -0.35 13.20
N ALA A 295 -5.39 -1.68 13.31
CA ALA A 295 -5.82 -2.55 12.22
C ALA A 295 -7.30 -2.33 11.84
N VAL A 296 -8.17 -2.12 12.83
CA VAL A 296 -9.59 -1.75 12.59
C VAL A 296 -9.67 -0.41 11.86
N ALA A 297 -8.94 0.59 12.33
CA ALA A 297 -8.89 1.91 11.69
C ALA A 297 -8.36 1.83 10.26
N GLN A 298 -7.34 0.99 10.00
CA GLN A 298 -6.81 0.76 8.66
C GLN A 298 -7.85 0.14 7.73
N GLY A 299 -8.56 -0.90 8.15
CA GLY A 299 -9.59 -1.55 7.35
C GLY A 299 -10.71 -0.60 6.93
N LEU A 300 -11.20 0.23 7.87
CA LEU A 300 -12.18 1.28 7.59
C LEU A 300 -11.62 2.36 6.64
N GLY A 301 -10.37 2.79 6.87
CA GLY A 301 -9.70 3.80 6.06
C GLY A 301 -9.49 3.35 4.62
N TRP A 302 -9.06 2.11 4.38
CA TRP A 302 -8.93 1.55 3.03
C TRP A 302 -10.26 1.46 2.30
N ALA A 303 -11.34 1.03 2.99
CA ALA A 303 -12.67 0.98 2.39
C ALA A 303 -13.15 2.37 1.93
N PHE A 304 -12.91 3.38 2.76
CA PHE A 304 -13.21 4.77 2.44
C PHE A 304 -12.34 5.25 1.26
N TYR A 305 -11.04 5.03 1.31
CA TYR A 305 -10.07 5.42 0.29
C TYR A 305 -10.44 4.87 -1.10
N GLU A 306 -10.72 3.58 -1.22
CA GLU A 306 -11.12 2.97 -2.51
C GLU A 306 -12.45 3.55 -3.03
N SER A 307 -13.38 3.83 -2.14
CA SER A 307 -14.66 4.41 -2.52
C SER A 307 -14.55 5.83 -3.07
N ILE A 308 -13.72 6.69 -2.46
CA ILE A 308 -13.52 8.07 -2.94
C ILE A 308 -12.74 8.11 -4.24
N ILE A 309 -11.76 7.22 -4.44
CA ILE A 309 -11.05 7.09 -5.73
C ILE A 309 -12.01 6.66 -6.84
N ALA A 310 -12.81 5.61 -6.60
CA ALA A 310 -13.78 5.14 -7.57
C ALA A 310 -14.77 6.26 -7.96
N LYS A 311 -15.30 7.00 -6.98
CA LYS A 311 -16.18 8.15 -7.25
C LYS A 311 -15.51 9.27 -8.05
N ALA A 312 -14.22 9.54 -7.80
CA ALA A 312 -13.47 10.60 -8.47
C ALA A 312 -13.08 10.25 -9.92
N THR A 313 -13.04 8.96 -10.28
CA THR A 313 -12.48 8.50 -11.56
C THR A 313 -13.42 7.68 -12.43
N LYS A 314 -14.60 7.29 -11.92
CA LYS A 314 -15.56 6.36 -12.54
C LYS A 314 -15.89 6.67 -14.00
N ASP A 315 -16.28 7.92 -14.30
CA ASP A 315 -16.80 8.31 -15.61
C ASP A 315 -15.74 9.02 -16.49
N ARG A 316 -14.44 8.75 -16.22
CA ARG A 316 -13.33 9.37 -16.93
C ARG A 316 -12.80 8.48 -18.06
N PRO A 317 -12.42 9.07 -19.22
CA PRO A 317 -11.93 8.28 -20.35
C PRO A 317 -10.57 7.62 -20.11
N ASN A 318 -9.72 8.20 -19.25
CA ASN A 318 -8.35 7.73 -18.96
C ASN A 318 -8.21 7.34 -17.48
N VAL A 319 -8.94 6.32 -17.05
CA VAL A 319 -9.06 5.91 -15.64
C VAL A 319 -7.71 5.60 -15.01
N SER A 320 -6.82 4.84 -15.71
CA SER A 320 -5.53 4.43 -15.15
C SER A 320 -4.62 5.63 -14.90
N ALA A 321 -4.52 6.54 -15.87
CA ALA A 321 -3.71 7.74 -15.76
C ALA A 321 -4.28 8.73 -14.73
N ASP A 322 -5.61 8.88 -14.66
CA ASP A 322 -6.27 9.73 -13.67
C ASP A 322 -6.05 9.22 -12.24
N ILE A 323 -6.15 7.90 -12.01
CA ILE A 323 -5.79 7.31 -10.71
C ILE A 323 -4.28 7.49 -10.45
N GLY A 324 -3.44 7.33 -11.48
CA GLY A 324 -2.00 7.59 -11.40
C GLY A 324 -1.71 9.01 -10.91
N LEU A 325 -2.31 10.01 -11.55
CA LEU A 325 -2.15 11.42 -11.20
C LEU A 325 -2.70 11.76 -9.80
N LEU A 326 -3.85 11.20 -9.44
CA LEU A 326 -4.46 11.40 -8.13
C LEU A 326 -3.56 10.94 -6.98
N ILE A 327 -2.79 9.87 -7.20
CA ILE A 327 -1.94 9.25 -6.18
C ILE A 327 -0.54 9.89 -6.11
N VAL A 328 -0.12 10.69 -7.09
CA VAL A 328 1.19 11.35 -7.08
C VAL A 328 1.47 12.10 -5.76
N PRO A 329 0.61 13.00 -5.28
CA PRO A 329 0.86 13.70 -4.02
C PRO A 329 0.93 12.77 -2.80
N LEU A 330 0.12 11.69 -2.78
CA LEU A 330 0.16 10.68 -1.72
C LEU A 330 1.54 10.00 -1.65
N ARG A 331 2.12 9.63 -2.80
CA ARG A 331 3.41 8.94 -2.83
C ARG A 331 4.58 9.87 -2.48
N PHE A 332 4.46 11.13 -2.84
CA PHE A 332 5.41 12.15 -2.38
C PHE A 332 5.34 12.34 -0.86
N ALA A 333 4.13 12.35 -0.29
CA ALA A 333 3.92 12.41 1.15
C ALA A 333 4.44 11.15 1.87
N GLU A 334 4.26 9.96 1.29
CA GLU A 334 4.81 8.70 1.81
C GLU A 334 6.34 8.75 1.87
N PHE A 335 7.01 9.20 0.80
CA PHE A 335 8.45 9.41 0.78
C PHE A 335 8.90 10.32 1.94
N GLY A 336 8.33 11.52 2.04
CA GLY A 336 8.70 12.48 3.07
C GLY A 336 8.39 12.01 4.49
N SER A 337 7.26 11.30 4.68
CA SER A 337 6.86 10.81 6.00
C SER A 337 7.73 9.68 6.53
N VAL A 338 8.19 8.78 5.68
CA VAL A 338 9.10 7.69 6.09
C VAL A 338 10.47 8.23 6.45
N LEU A 339 11.00 9.22 5.68
CA LEU A 339 12.25 9.91 6.04
C LEU A 339 12.10 10.66 7.35
N TYR A 340 11.04 11.46 7.49
CA TYR A 340 10.71 12.17 8.73
C TYR A 340 10.66 11.21 9.92
N ALA A 341 9.98 10.08 9.78
CA ALA A 341 9.82 9.10 10.83
C ALA A 341 11.17 8.51 11.29
N GLY A 342 12.06 8.16 10.35
CA GLY A 342 13.40 7.66 10.67
C GLY A 342 14.23 8.70 11.43
N ILE A 343 14.24 9.96 10.96
CA ILE A 343 14.99 11.05 11.57
C ILE A 343 14.47 11.39 12.97
N ILE A 344 13.15 11.52 13.13
CA ILE A 344 12.55 11.87 14.42
C ILE A 344 12.68 10.71 15.42
N ALA A 345 12.42 9.47 14.99
CA ALA A 345 12.54 8.33 15.88
C ALA A 345 13.98 8.15 16.39
N GLN A 346 14.99 8.38 15.55
CA GLN A 346 16.39 8.28 15.95
C GLN A 346 16.83 9.38 16.93
N ASN A 347 16.36 10.63 16.74
CA ASN A 347 16.85 11.78 17.51
C ASN A 347 15.98 12.12 18.74
N LEU A 348 14.66 11.88 18.66
CA LEU A 348 13.66 12.28 19.66
C LEU A 348 12.84 11.11 20.21
N GLY A 349 13.12 9.88 19.73
CA GLY A 349 12.36 8.68 20.08
C GLY A 349 11.06 8.51 19.28
N TYR A 350 10.34 7.44 19.55
CA TYR A 350 9.17 7.02 18.78
C TYR A 350 7.89 7.82 19.09
N ALA A 351 7.74 8.30 20.34
CA ALA A 351 6.52 8.98 20.80
C ALA A 351 6.10 10.18 19.94
N PRO A 352 7.00 11.12 19.53
CA PRO A 352 6.62 12.24 18.66
C PRO A 352 6.07 11.80 17.30
N VAL A 353 6.54 10.67 16.75
CA VAL A 353 6.05 10.17 15.47
C VAL A 353 4.66 9.56 15.62
N PHE A 354 4.39 8.80 16.68
CA PHE A 354 3.05 8.32 16.99
C PHE A 354 2.06 9.49 17.18
N ALA A 355 2.45 10.51 17.94
CA ALA A 355 1.62 11.69 18.16
C ALA A 355 1.31 12.45 16.85
N SER A 356 2.31 12.66 16.01
CA SER A 356 2.12 13.32 14.71
C SER A 356 1.20 12.53 13.78
N SER A 357 1.29 11.20 13.78
CA SER A 357 0.36 10.33 13.06
C SER A 357 -1.09 10.54 13.52
N GLY A 358 -1.32 10.71 14.82
CA GLY A 358 -2.63 11.06 15.38
C GLY A 358 -3.17 12.38 14.82
N ILE A 359 -2.33 13.41 14.75
CA ILE A 359 -2.70 14.70 14.15
C ILE A 359 -3.07 14.55 12.67
N PHE A 360 -2.30 13.77 11.90
CA PHE A 360 -2.61 13.52 10.50
C PHE A 360 -3.93 12.74 10.33
N PHE A 361 -4.28 11.84 11.23
CA PHE A 361 -5.59 11.21 11.25
C PHE A 361 -6.72 12.19 11.49
N LEU A 362 -6.56 13.17 12.37
CA LEU A 362 -7.56 14.23 12.56
C LEU A 362 -7.78 15.06 11.29
N ILE A 363 -6.69 15.46 10.63
CA ILE A 363 -6.79 16.22 9.38
C ILE A 363 -7.45 15.36 8.27
N PHE A 364 -7.05 14.10 8.14
CA PHE A 364 -7.72 13.15 7.23
C PHE A 364 -9.22 13.08 7.49
N SER A 365 -9.63 12.97 8.75
CA SER A 365 -11.03 12.91 9.15
C SER A 365 -11.82 14.12 8.70
N PHE A 366 -11.27 15.29 8.99
CA PHE A 366 -11.92 16.56 8.63
C PHE A 366 -12.13 16.68 7.12
N LEU A 367 -11.11 16.35 6.33
CA LEU A 367 -11.18 16.37 4.87
C LEU A 367 -12.16 15.32 4.33
N ALA A 368 -12.15 14.11 4.89
CA ALA A 368 -13.06 13.04 4.53
C ALA A 368 -14.52 13.41 4.84
N PHE A 369 -14.77 13.99 6.01
CA PHE A 369 -16.09 14.51 6.39
C PHE A 369 -16.56 15.60 5.43
N TYR A 370 -15.70 16.58 5.11
CA TYR A 370 -16.00 17.66 4.16
C TYR A 370 -16.34 17.12 2.77
N PHE A 371 -15.61 16.10 2.30
CA PHE A 371 -15.89 15.43 1.03
C PHE A 371 -17.28 14.77 1.03
N LEU A 372 -17.60 13.98 2.06
CA LEU A 372 -18.89 13.28 2.16
C LEU A 372 -20.07 14.27 2.17
N ARG A 373 -19.98 15.31 3.00
CA ARG A 373 -21.04 16.33 3.10
C ARG A 373 -21.33 17.03 1.77
N ASN A 374 -20.27 17.30 0.97
CA ASN A 374 -20.44 17.96 -0.32
C ASN A 374 -20.93 17.03 -1.43
N THR A 375 -20.76 15.71 -1.29
CA THR A 375 -21.27 14.72 -2.23
C THR A 375 -22.73 14.35 -1.94
N GLU A 376 -23.17 14.34 -0.69
CA GLU A 376 -24.57 14.09 -0.30
C GLU A 376 -25.51 15.24 -0.69
N LYS A 377 -25.04 16.50 -0.76
CA LYS A 377 -25.84 17.66 -1.17
C LYS A 377 -26.09 17.75 -2.69
N LYS A 378 -25.45 16.90 -3.49
CA LYS A 378 -25.59 16.89 -4.96
C LYS A 378 -26.44 15.75 -5.50
N VAL A 379 -26.94 14.88 -4.62
CA VAL A 379 -27.93 13.83 -4.89
C VAL A 379 -29.29 14.28 -4.36
#